data_bc7ba05291d902168c5bbb1d5c9ac8f1
#
_entry.id   bc7ba05291d902168c5bbb1d5c9ac8f1
#
_cell.length_a   1.000
_cell.length_b   1.000
_cell.length_c   1.000
_cell.angle_alpha   90.00
_cell.angle_beta   90.00
_cell.angle_gamma   90.00
#
_symmetry.space_group_name_H-M   'P 1'
#
loop_
_entity.id
_entity.type
_entity.pdbx_description
1 polymer ?
#
loop_
_entity_poly.entity_id
_entity_poly.type
_entity_poly.pdbx_seq_one_letter_code
_entity_poly.pdbx_strand_id
1 'polypeptide(L)'
;MNKLQKKGAVRLPKNTSKLKQYFPMIREREDIKQEIYENPKLLEKYREWDEEQQEEFLDYCTGVKGVKVLYDAFFKEIMNPENTPERLNELLSLLLGQSVTIKRVLPGDSTRLADEQSLLIMDILVELADTSLANVEVQKIGYSFPGQRSACYSSDLLLRQYKRVKGEKKKAFSYKDIKSVYTIVFFETSIKEFHEYPQNYIHKFKQQSDTGLELELLQKYVFIPLDIFRGIYHNNLRNKTEAWLTFLSTDEPEIIIELISQYPEFKEMYEEIYVMCQNVEKVMEMFSKELIQLDRNTVQYMIDEMQETIDSQKATIDTQKEELEAARHRLREMAEKLEQLEQNQK
;
A
#
# COMPACT_ATOMS: atom_id res chain seq x y z
N MET A 1 13.94 -49.25 -34.68
CA MET A 1 14.75 -49.15 -33.45
C MET A 1 15.27 -47.74 -33.36
N ASN A 2 14.74 -46.94 -32.45
CA ASN A 2 15.46 -45.90 -31.70
C ASN A 2 14.51 -45.30 -30.66
N LYS A 3 14.62 -45.82 -29.44
CA LYS A 3 14.02 -45.26 -28.24
C LYS A 3 14.83 -44.02 -27.83
N LEU A 4 14.35 -42.81 -28.09
CA LEU A 4 14.84 -41.63 -27.44
C LEU A 4 14.29 -41.58 -26.01
N GLN A 5 15.19 -41.82 -25.06
CA GLN A 5 14.96 -41.66 -23.63
C GLN A 5 14.58 -40.20 -23.35
N LYS A 6 13.33 -39.95 -22.93
CA LYS A 6 12.95 -38.74 -22.21
C LYS A 6 13.71 -38.74 -20.89
N LYS A 7 14.74 -37.90 -20.77
CA LYS A 7 15.33 -37.55 -19.45
C LYS A 7 14.22 -37.00 -18.59
N GLY A 8 13.87 -37.72 -17.53
CA GLY A 8 12.92 -37.27 -16.54
C GLY A 8 13.45 -36.01 -15.89
N ALA A 9 12.67 -34.96 -15.93
CA ALA A 9 12.89 -33.77 -15.08
C ALA A 9 12.85 -34.25 -13.63
N VAL A 10 13.97 -34.17 -12.95
CA VAL A 10 14.07 -34.40 -11.51
C VAL A 10 13.19 -33.34 -10.87
N ARG A 11 12.03 -33.73 -10.35
CA ARG A 11 11.23 -32.86 -9.48
C ARG A 11 12.04 -32.66 -8.21
N LEU A 12 12.61 -31.47 -8.05
CA LEU A 12 13.22 -31.06 -6.81
C LEU A 12 12.16 -31.15 -5.68
N PRO A 13 12.56 -31.61 -4.48
CA PRO A 13 11.64 -31.63 -3.35
C PRO A 13 11.03 -30.25 -3.14
N LYS A 14 9.75 -30.18 -2.76
CA LYS A 14 8.94 -28.94 -2.63
C LYS A 14 9.54 -27.86 -1.70
N ASN A 15 10.60 -28.16 -0.96
CA ASN A 15 11.22 -27.31 0.07
C ASN A 15 12.68 -26.92 -0.24
N THR A 16 13.11 -26.90 -1.50
CA THR A 16 14.50 -26.50 -1.81
C THR A 16 14.55 -25.02 -2.15
N SER A 17 15.25 -24.24 -1.34
CA SER A 17 15.46 -22.80 -1.56
C SER A 17 16.33 -22.57 -2.80
N LYS A 18 15.79 -21.90 -3.81
CA LYS A 18 16.56 -21.43 -4.97
C LYS A 18 17.41 -20.22 -4.62
N LEU A 19 16.95 -19.39 -3.68
CA LEU A 19 17.61 -18.17 -3.25
C LEU A 19 18.87 -18.42 -2.46
N LYS A 20 19.01 -19.58 -1.79
CA LYS A 20 20.20 -19.95 -1.01
C LYS A 20 21.48 -19.97 -1.84
N GLN A 21 21.40 -20.24 -3.14
CA GLN A 21 22.55 -20.21 -4.05
C GLN A 21 23.10 -18.78 -4.25
N TYR A 22 22.24 -17.77 -4.14
CA TYR A 22 22.58 -16.36 -4.30
C TYR A 22 22.84 -15.68 -2.96
N PHE A 23 22.26 -16.21 -1.88
CA PHE A 23 22.32 -15.69 -0.51
C PHE A 23 22.73 -16.79 0.47
N PRO A 24 24.06 -17.07 0.57
CA PRO A 24 24.57 -18.18 1.40
C PRO A 24 24.26 -18.07 2.89
N MET A 25 23.90 -16.86 3.37
CA MET A 25 23.49 -16.62 4.77
C MET A 25 22.13 -17.24 5.11
N ILE A 26 21.33 -17.65 4.13
CA ILE A 26 20.01 -18.27 4.38
C ILE A 26 20.19 -19.56 5.18
N ARG A 27 19.49 -19.66 6.32
CA ARG A 27 19.54 -20.77 7.26
C ARG A 27 18.69 -21.96 6.77
N GLU A 28 19.01 -23.15 7.32
CA GLU A 28 18.16 -24.32 7.11
C GLU A 28 16.90 -24.24 7.98
N ARG A 29 15.83 -24.87 7.51
CA ARG A 29 14.53 -24.85 8.16
C ARG A 29 14.56 -25.51 9.53
N GLU A 30 15.31 -26.58 9.64
CA GLU A 30 15.52 -27.35 10.85
C GLU A 30 16.22 -26.52 11.94
N ASP A 31 17.23 -25.74 11.57
CA ASP A 31 17.97 -24.87 12.50
C ASP A 31 17.08 -23.79 13.08
N ILE A 32 16.22 -23.18 12.24
CA ILE A 32 15.26 -22.15 12.69
C ILE A 32 14.21 -22.77 13.62
N LYS A 33 13.65 -23.93 13.26
CA LYS A 33 12.70 -24.65 14.10
C LYS A 33 13.30 -25.04 15.43
N GLN A 34 14.55 -25.54 15.45
CA GLN A 34 15.24 -25.89 16.68
C GLN A 34 15.37 -24.66 17.59
N GLU A 35 15.83 -23.52 17.07
CA GLU A 35 15.94 -22.29 17.86
C GLU A 35 14.59 -21.84 18.44
N ILE A 36 13.51 -21.93 17.65
CA ILE A 36 12.15 -21.62 18.13
C ILE A 36 11.73 -22.56 19.25
N TYR A 37 11.95 -23.87 19.11
CA TYR A 37 11.54 -24.87 20.10
C TYR A 37 12.39 -24.86 21.38
N GLU A 38 13.64 -24.44 21.31
CA GLU A 38 14.52 -24.29 22.47
C GLU A 38 14.24 -23.02 23.27
N ASN A 39 13.57 -22.02 22.67
CA ASN A 39 13.23 -20.76 23.34
C ASN A 39 11.73 -20.72 23.69
N PRO A 40 11.33 -20.80 24.98
CA PRO A 40 9.92 -20.82 25.37
C PRO A 40 9.11 -19.62 24.90
N LYS A 41 9.73 -18.42 24.82
CA LYS A 41 9.05 -17.20 24.36
C LYS A 41 8.77 -17.23 22.86
N LEU A 42 9.73 -17.73 22.07
CA LEU A 42 9.54 -17.88 20.63
C LEU A 42 8.51 -18.97 20.33
N LEU A 43 8.56 -20.07 21.06
CA LEU A 43 7.61 -21.17 20.92
C LEU A 43 6.17 -20.75 21.24
N GLU A 44 5.98 -19.92 22.29
CA GLU A 44 4.67 -19.36 22.63
C GLU A 44 4.12 -18.54 21.48
N LYS A 45 4.88 -17.56 20.94
CA LYS A 45 4.49 -16.75 19.78
C LYS A 45 4.24 -17.60 18.53
N TYR A 46 5.09 -18.58 18.26
CA TYR A 46 4.96 -19.45 17.09
C TYR A 46 3.67 -20.28 17.14
N ARG A 47 3.20 -20.66 18.33
CA ARG A 47 1.94 -21.39 18.54
C ARG A 47 0.69 -20.52 18.45
N GLU A 48 0.82 -19.20 18.56
CA GLU A 48 -0.28 -18.26 18.32
C GLU A 48 -0.66 -18.18 16.84
N TRP A 49 0.29 -18.52 15.95
CA TRP A 49 0.07 -18.51 14.52
C TRP A 49 -0.59 -19.80 14.04
N ASP A 50 -1.44 -19.70 13.03
CA ASP A 50 -1.97 -20.86 12.34
C ASP A 50 -0.90 -21.57 11.49
N GLU A 51 -1.22 -22.75 10.93
CA GLU A 51 -0.27 -23.54 10.14
C GLU A 51 0.21 -22.80 8.89
N GLU A 52 -0.63 -22.01 8.25
CA GLU A 52 -0.29 -21.23 7.04
C GLU A 52 0.70 -20.11 7.38
N GLN A 53 0.47 -19.39 8.45
CA GLN A 53 1.34 -18.33 8.95
C GLN A 53 2.72 -18.89 9.40
N GLN A 54 2.72 -20.05 10.07
CA GLN A 54 3.96 -20.76 10.45
C GLN A 54 4.79 -21.18 9.24
N GLU A 55 4.14 -21.73 8.22
CA GLU A 55 4.80 -22.13 6.98
C GLU A 55 5.29 -20.88 6.21
N GLU A 56 4.50 -19.83 6.11
CA GLU A 56 4.88 -18.58 5.44
C GLU A 56 6.13 -17.96 6.08
N PHE A 57 6.16 -17.89 7.43
CA PHE A 57 7.32 -17.39 8.16
C PHE A 57 8.59 -18.20 7.86
N LEU A 58 8.49 -19.54 7.89
CA LEU A 58 9.61 -20.42 7.61
C LEU A 58 10.06 -20.32 6.15
N ASP A 59 9.13 -20.23 5.22
CA ASP A 59 9.42 -20.07 3.79
C ASP A 59 10.20 -18.79 3.50
N TYR A 60 9.88 -17.69 4.17
CA TYR A 60 10.63 -16.44 4.06
C TYR A 60 12.03 -16.54 4.64
N CYS A 61 12.15 -17.05 5.86
CA CYS A 61 13.45 -17.16 6.54
C CYS A 61 14.41 -18.14 5.82
N THR A 62 13.88 -19.14 5.11
CA THR A 62 14.66 -20.15 4.39
C THR A 62 14.80 -19.86 2.90
N GLY A 63 14.23 -18.76 2.40
CA GLY A 63 14.29 -18.41 0.99
C GLY A 63 13.60 -19.39 0.04
N VAL A 64 12.66 -20.20 0.55
CA VAL A 64 11.73 -20.99 -0.28
C VAL A 64 10.79 -20.03 -1.01
N LYS A 65 10.40 -18.95 -0.32
CA LYS A 65 9.83 -17.73 -0.87
C LYS A 65 10.72 -16.53 -0.54
N GLY A 66 10.60 -15.48 -1.32
CA GLY A 66 11.19 -14.19 -0.98
C GLY A 66 10.46 -13.54 0.20
N VAL A 67 11.15 -12.69 0.94
CA VAL A 67 10.52 -11.88 1.97
C VAL A 67 9.69 -10.79 1.30
N LYS A 68 8.45 -10.59 1.76
CA LYS A 68 7.60 -9.48 1.31
C LYS A 68 8.14 -8.15 1.86
N VAL A 69 8.83 -7.41 0.99
CA VAL A 69 9.46 -6.13 1.36
C VAL A 69 8.43 -5.09 1.82
N LEU A 70 7.19 -5.19 1.34
CA LEU A 70 6.09 -4.31 1.74
C LEU A 70 5.58 -4.57 3.17
N TYR A 71 6.05 -5.58 3.88
CA TYR A 71 5.76 -5.67 5.30
C TYR A 71 6.33 -4.44 6.01
N ASP A 72 5.50 -3.76 6.79
CA ASP A 72 5.78 -2.43 7.35
C ASP A 72 7.17 -2.34 7.99
N ALA A 73 7.54 -3.36 8.76
CA ALA A 73 8.83 -3.38 9.43
C ALA A 73 10.01 -3.58 8.46
N PHE A 74 9.88 -4.42 7.42
CA PHE A 74 10.92 -4.60 6.40
C PHE A 74 11.03 -3.36 5.51
N PHE A 75 9.89 -2.82 5.08
CA PHE A 75 9.86 -1.61 4.26
C PHE A 75 10.55 -0.44 4.95
N LYS A 76 10.19 -0.17 6.21
CA LYS A 76 10.78 0.91 7.00
C LYS A 76 12.27 0.71 7.28
N GLU A 77 12.73 -0.52 7.47
CA GLU A 77 14.15 -0.81 7.70
C GLU A 77 14.97 -0.65 6.43
N ILE A 78 14.54 -1.28 5.32
CA ILE A 78 15.27 -1.29 4.05
C ILE A 78 15.24 0.07 3.34
N MET A 79 14.11 0.77 3.44
CA MET A 79 13.90 2.08 2.83
C MET A 79 14.17 3.24 3.78
N ASN A 80 14.82 2.98 4.92
CA ASN A 80 15.12 3.98 5.93
C ASN A 80 16.03 5.08 5.38
N PRO A 81 15.54 6.30 5.18
CA PRO A 81 16.35 7.36 4.58
C PRO A 81 17.39 7.97 5.54
N GLU A 82 17.39 7.60 6.81
CA GLU A 82 18.47 7.98 7.75
C GLU A 82 19.71 7.12 7.55
N ASN A 83 19.54 5.87 7.12
CA ASN A 83 20.63 4.93 6.89
C ASN A 83 21.07 4.89 5.43
N THR A 84 20.10 4.81 4.50
CA THR A 84 20.32 4.62 3.06
C THR A 84 19.45 5.58 2.25
N PRO A 85 19.70 6.91 2.35
CA PRO A 85 18.88 7.93 1.68
C PRO A 85 18.85 7.78 0.15
N GLU A 86 19.90 7.21 -0.45
CA GLU A 86 20.02 6.99 -1.89
C GLU A 86 18.93 6.10 -2.46
N ARG A 87 18.46 5.10 -1.71
CA ARG A 87 17.38 4.20 -2.14
C ARG A 87 16.07 4.94 -2.36
N LEU A 88 15.68 5.69 -1.35
CA LEU A 88 14.44 6.47 -1.43
C LEU A 88 14.58 7.68 -2.36
N ASN A 89 15.77 8.30 -2.46
CA ASN A 89 16.07 9.35 -3.45
C ASN A 89 15.86 8.83 -4.87
N GLU A 90 16.40 7.64 -5.19
CA GLU A 90 16.23 7.04 -6.52
C GLU A 90 14.77 6.72 -6.81
N LEU A 91 14.08 6.01 -5.91
CA LEU A 91 12.68 5.64 -6.07
C LEU A 91 11.80 6.88 -6.27
N LEU A 92 11.94 7.90 -5.42
CA LEU A 92 11.17 9.14 -5.54
C LEU A 92 11.51 9.90 -6.83
N SER A 93 12.77 9.92 -7.25
CA SER A 93 13.16 10.57 -8.50
C SER A 93 12.50 9.92 -9.71
N LEU A 94 12.44 8.60 -9.75
CA LEU A 94 11.79 7.83 -10.80
C LEU A 94 10.26 8.08 -10.82
N LEU A 95 9.62 8.02 -9.66
CA LEU A 95 8.17 8.20 -9.54
C LEU A 95 7.74 9.63 -9.87
N LEU A 96 8.48 10.62 -9.41
CA LEU A 96 8.15 12.04 -9.63
C LEU A 96 8.63 12.57 -10.98
N GLY A 97 9.57 11.88 -11.64
CA GLY A 97 10.14 12.28 -12.92
C GLY A 97 11.06 13.50 -12.82
N GLN A 98 11.67 13.71 -11.67
CA GLN A 98 12.60 14.80 -11.39
C GLN A 98 13.65 14.34 -10.39
N SER A 99 14.83 14.95 -10.38
CA SER A 99 15.87 14.66 -9.38
C SER A 99 15.37 15.02 -7.98
N VAL A 100 15.41 14.05 -7.07
CA VAL A 100 14.99 14.20 -5.67
C VAL A 100 16.19 13.93 -4.78
N THR A 101 16.37 14.76 -3.78
CA THR A 101 17.33 14.56 -2.71
C THR A 101 16.64 14.82 -1.39
N ILE A 102 16.67 13.83 -0.50
CA ILE A 102 16.12 13.95 0.86
C ILE A 102 17.05 14.82 1.68
N LYS A 103 16.49 15.83 2.32
CA LYS A 103 17.22 16.73 3.24
C LYS A 103 17.17 16.21 4.67
N ARG A 104 16.02 15.68 5.09
CA ARG A 104 15.81 15.10 6.42
C ARG A 104 14.55 14.26 6.49
N VAL A 105 14.53 13.33 7.44
CA VAL A 105 13.35 12.59 7.86
C VAL A 105 12.54 13.44 8.84
N LEU A 106 11.23 13.37 8.76
CA LEU A 106 10.32 14.05 9.66
C LEU A 106 9.52 13.02 10.48
N PRO A 107 9.08 13.37 11.70
CA PRO A 107 8.21 12.50 12.47
C PRO A 107 6.91 12.19 11.71
N GLY A 108 6.58 10.91 11.60
CA GLY A 108 5.33 10.44 10.97
C GLY A 108 4.07 10.74 11.79
N ASP A 109 4.21 11.00 13.10
CA ASP A 109 3.07 11.26 13.99
C ASP A 109 2.35 12.55 13.62
N SER A 110 1.06 12.45 13.34
CA SER A 110 0.23 13.62 13.11
C SER A 110 -0.04 14.40 14.40
N THR A 111 -0.16 15.70 14.28
CA THR A 111 -0.84 16.49 15.32
C THR A 111 -2.28 15.98 15.44
N ARG A 112 -2.75 15.74 16.67
CA ARG A 112 -4.15 15.41 16.94
C ARG A 112 -5.03 16.53 16.36
N LEU A 113 -5.73 16.24 15.25
CA LEU A 113 -6.56 17.24 14.56
C LEU A 113 -7.97 17.34 15.13
N ALA A 114 -8.39 16.42 15.98
CA ALA A 114 -9.63 16.48 16.75
C ALA A 114 -9.53 15.49 17.91
N ASP A 115 -10.34 15.70 18.95
CA ASP A 115 -10.51 14.79 20.06
C ASP A 115 -10.77 13.37 19.54
N GLU A 116 -10.02 12.42 20.15
CA GLU A 116 -10.27 10.98 20.15
C GLU A 116 -9.90 10.17 18.90
N GLN A 117 -8.76 9.48 19.00
CA GLN A 117 -8.45 8.16 18.43
C GLN A 117 -8.01 8.03 16.97
N SER A 118 -8.04 9.02 16.11
CA SER A 118 -7.51 8.86 14.75
C SER A 118 -6.14 9.50 14.61
N LEU A 119 -5.10 8.81 15.05
CA LEU A 119 -3.71 9.14 14.69
C LEU A 119 -3.49 8.79 13.22
N LEU A 120 -3.31 9.80 12.39
CA LEU A 120 -2.77 9.61 11.04
C LEU A 120 -1.27 9.28 11.19
N ILE A 121 -0.92 8.02 11.12
CA ILE A 121 0.48 7.57 11.13
C ILE A 121 0.92 7.43 9.69
N MET A 122 2.02 8.08 9.34
CA MET A 122 2.64 8.04 8.02
C MET A 122 3.86 7.12 8.06
N ASP A 123 4.06 6.30 7.04
CA ASP A 123 5.14 5.31 7.05
C ASP A 123 6.51 5.98 6.94
N ILE A 124 6.75 6.75 5.88
CA ILE A 124 8.00 7.50 5.71
C ILE A 124 7.66 8.92 5.27
N LEU A 125 8.00 9.90 6.10
CA LEU A 125 7.82 11.32 5.81
C LEU A 125 9.17 12.03 5.70
N VAL A 126 9.41 12.68 4.57
CA VAL A 126 10.69 13.36 4.30
C VAL A 126 10.49 14.78 3.80
N GLU A 127 11.46 15.65 4.13
CA GLU A 127 11.64 16.96 3.50
C GLU A 127 12.71 16.84 2.42
N LEU A 128 12.38 17.29 1.23
CA LEU A 128 13.27 17.31 0.08
C LEU A 128 14.17 18.55 0.08
N ALA A 129 15.20 18.56 -0.75
CA ALA A 129 16.17 19.66 -0.84
C ALA A 129 15.53 21.01 -1.22
N ASP A 130 14.47 20.99 -2.03
CA ASP A 130 13.67 22.16 -2.39
C ASP A 130 12.66 22.59 -1.32
N THR A 131 12.67 21.93 -0.16
CA THR A 131 11.76 22.09 0.98
C THR A 131 10.33 21.58 0.78
N SER A 132 10.03 20.93 -0.35
CA SER A 132 8.78 20.16 -0.50
C SER A 132 8.76 18.96 0.44
N LEU A 133 7.56 18.43 0.70
CA LEU A 133 7.38 17.25 1.55
C LEU A 133 6.96 16.06 0.71
N ALA A 134 7.47 14.89 1.03
CA ALA A 134 7.00 13.64 0.47
C ALA A 134 6.64 12.66 1.59
N ASN A 135 5.42 12.15 1.52
CA ASN A 135 4.92 11.06 2.34
C ASN A 135 4.83 9.81 1.47
N VAL A 136 5.45 8.73 1.92
CA VAL A 136 5.42 7.42 1.27
C VAL A 136 4.69 6.46 2.18
N GLU A 137 3.64 5.84 1.67
CA GLU A 137 2.78 4.91 2.40
C GLU A 137 2.63 3.59 1.67
N VAL A 138 2.48 2.52 2.45
CA VAL A 138 2.13 1.19 1.97
C VAL A 138 0.74 0.83 2.49
N GLN A 139 -0.16 0.49 1.58
CA GLN A 139 -1.51 0.00 1.90
C GLN A 139 -1.67 -1.45 1.44
N LYS A 140 -1.88 -2.36 2.40
CA LYS A 140 -2.00 -3.81 2.15
C LYS A 140 -3.31 -4.18 1.47
N ILE A 141 -4.39 -3.59 1.96
CA ILE A 141 -5.74 -3.75 1.44
C ILE A 141 -6.22 -2.37 1.00
N GLY A 142 -6.78 -2.29 -0.21
CA GLY A 142 -7.35 -1.04 -0.70
C GLY A 142 -8.52 -0.61 0.20
N TYR A 143 -8.36 0.47 0.94
CA TYR A 143 -9.48 1.08 1.66
C TYR A 143 -10.47 1.67 0.67
N SER A 144 -11.76 1.63 1.02
CA SER A 144 -12.85 2.11 0.17
C SER A 144 -12.71 3.58 -0.27
N PHE A 145 -11.91 4.37 0.41
CA PHE A 145 -11.78 5.82 0.12
C PHE A 145 -10.31 6.30 0.05
N PRO A 146 -9.49 5.75 -0.86
CA PRO A 146 -8.06 6.12 -0.90
C PRO A 146 -7.85 7.59 -1.25
N GLY A 147 -8.73 8.20 -2.05
CA GLY A 147 -8.67 9.62 -2.40
C GLY A 147 -8.91 10.52 -1.20
N GLN A 148 -9.97 10.28 -0.44
CA GLN A 148 -10.33 11.07 0.75
C GLN A 148 -9.25 10.92 1.84
N ARG A 149 -8.78 9.70 2.09
CA ARG A 149 -7.73 9.43 3.06
C ARG A 149 -6.43 10.16 2.70
N SER A 150 -5.99 10.05 1.44
CA SER A 150 -4.79 10.73 0.96
C SER A 150 -4.93 12.25 0.98
N ALA A 151 -6.14 12.79 0.75
CA ALA A 151 -6.41 14.22 0.87
C ALA A 151 -6.25 14.70 2.32
N CYS A 152 -6.71 13.91 3.31
CA CYS A 152 -6.52 14.23 4.73
C CYS A 152 -5.03 14.27 5.11
N TYR A 153 -4.25 13.26 4.72
CA TYR A 153 -2.81 13.23 4.94
C TYR A 153 -2.10 14.41 4.30
N SER A 154 -2.39 14.68 3.03
CA SER A 154 -1.81 15.78 2.29
C SER A 154 -2.15 17.16 2.91
N SER A 155 -3.36 17.31 3.44
CA SER A 155 -3.80 18.53 4.11
C SER A 155 -3.07 18.75 5.45
N ASP A 156 -2.90 17.70 6.25
CA ASP A 156 -2.12 17.77 7.49
C ASP A 156 -0.67 18.17 7.20
N LEU A 157 -0.04 17.56 6.20
CA LEU A 157 1.32 17.88 5.80
C LEU A 157 1.46 19.35 5.34
N LEU A 158 0.51 19.83 4.56
CA LEU A 158 0.50 21.22 4.09
C LEU A 158 0.40 22.20 5.27
N LEU A 159 -0.47 21.91 6.25
CA LEU A 159 -0.61 22.73 7.45
C LEU A 159 0.63 22.67 8.35
N ARG A 160 1.28 21.51 8.48
CA ARG A 160 2.55 21.37 9.21
C ARG A 160 3.65 22.21 8.56
N GLN A 161 3.78 22.11 7.22
CA GLN A 161 4.74 22.89 6.46
C GLN A 161 4.48 24.40 6.67
N TYR A 162 3.22 24.84 6.53
CA TYR A 162 2.83 26.23 6.77
C TYR A 162 3.24 26.72 8.15
N LYS A 163 2.87 25.98 9.22
CA LYS A 163 3.21 26.34 10.60
C LYS A 163 4.71 26.48 10.80
N ARG A 164 5.48 25.51 10.28
CA ARG A 164 6.94 25.49 10.40
C ARG A 164 7.57 26.66 9.67
N VAL A 165 7.30 26.83 8.38
CA VAL A 165 7.93 27.87 7.54
C VAL A 165 7.55 29.27 8.04
N LYS A 166 6.30 29.46 8.47
CA LYS A 166 5.86 30.72 9.08
C LYS A 166 6.57 31.00 10.40
N GLY A 167 6.79 29.99 11.23
CA GLY A 167 7.54 30.11 12.49
C GLY A 167 9.02 30.46 12.26
N GLU A 168 9.65 29.86 11.26
CA GLU A 168 11.05 30.11 10.89
C GLU A 168 11.23 31.52 10.29
N LYS A 169 10.41 31.90 9.33
CA LYS A 169 10.54 33.17 8.58
C LYS A 169 9.89 34.37 9.25
N LYS A 170 8.96 34.16 10.19
CA LYS A 170 8.27 35.21 10.92
C LYS A 170 7.72 36.33 9.99
N LYS A 171 8.22 37.58 10.12
CA LYS A 171 7.79 38.72 9.30
C LYS A 171 8.21 38.63 7.83
N ALA A 172 9.21 37.80 7.49
CA ALA A 172 9.66 37.59 6.11
C ALA A 172 8.89 36.46 5.39
N PHE A 173 7.89 35.86 6.03
CA PHE A 173 7.07 34.80 5.46
C PHE A 173 6.25 35.31 4.27
N SER A 174 6.25 34.49 3.21
CA SER A 174 5.36 34.63 2.06
C SER A 174 4.73 33.26 1.74
N TYR A 175 3.50 33.23 1.22
CA TYR A 175 2.87 31.99 0.74
C TYR A 175 3.67 31.30 -0.39
N LYS A 176 4.52 32.02 -1.10
CA LYS A 176 5.47 31.45 -2.08
C LYS A 176 6.54 30.55 -1.44
N ASP A 177 6.71 30.66 -0.13
CA ASP A 177 7.64 29.82 0.63
C ASP A 177 7.12 28.41 0.89
N ILE A 178 5.80 28.22 0.76
CA ILE A 178 5.17 26.91 0.89
C ILE A 178 5.38 26.15 -0.41
N LYS A 179 5.90 24.91 -0.30
CA LYS A 179 6.25 24.06 -1.43
C LYS A 179 5.28 22.87 -1.55
N SER A 180 5.39 22.15 -2.64
CA SER A 180 4.53 20.99 -2.91
C SER A 180 4.59 19.94 -1.80
N VAL A 181 3.47 19.27 -1.64
CA VAL A 181 3.32 18.07 -0.80
C VAL A 181 2.98 16.90 -1.71
N TYR A 182 3.82 15.89 -1.72
CA TYR A 182 3.63 14.65 -2.47
C TYR A 182 3.12 13.56 -1.53
N THR A 183 2.01 12.94 -1.88
CA THR A 183 1.49 11.75 -1.21
C THR A 183 1.62 10.58 -2.18
N ILE A 184 2.50 9.65 -1.86
CA ILE A 184 2.84 8.48 -2.68
C ILE A 184 2.34 7.25 -1.94
N VAL A 185 1.46 6.47 -2.57
CA VAL A 185 0.84 5.30 -1.96
C VAL A 185 1.05 4.08 -2.83
N PHE A 186 1.67 3.06 -2.25
CA PHE A 186 1.79 1.73 -2.82
C PHE A 186 0.63 0.87 -2.31
N PHE A 187 -0.19 0.34 -3.22
CA PHE A 187 -1.26 -0.59 -2.90
C PHE A 187 -0.80 -2.02 -3.20
N GLU A 188 -0.72 -2.87 -2.18
CA GLU A 188 -0.46 -4.30 -2.37
C GLU A 188 -1.65 -4.97 -3.07
N THR A 189 -2.87 -4.62 -2.62
CA THR A 189 -4.14 -4.92 -3.27
C THR A 189 -4.90 -3.62 -3.44
N SER A 190 -5.24 -3.26 -4.67
CA SER A 190 -5.89 -2.01 -5.00
C SER A 190 -7.41 -2.13 -5.09
N ILE A 191 -8.10 -0.98 -5.07
CA ILE A 191 -9.56 -0.92 -5.23
C ILE A 191 -9.98 -1.14 -6.70
N LYS A 192 -11.26 -1.49 -6.91
CA LYS A 192 -11.83 -1.82 -8.23
C LYS A 192 -11.64 -0.75 -9.30
N GLU A 193 -11.62 0.53 -8.91
CA GLU A 193 -11.48 1.66 -9.84
C GLU A 193 -10.13 1.64 -10.57
N PHE A 194 -9.07 1.16 -9.93
CA PHE A 194 -7.77 0.99 -10.61
C PHE A 194 -7.80 -0.15 -11.63
N HIS A 195 -8.61 -1.19 -11.39
CA HIS A 195 -8.75 -2.32 -12.33
C HIS A 195 -9.49 -1.96 -13.63
N GLU A 196 -10.14 -0.80 -13.69
CA GLU A 196 -10.64 -0.25 -14.96
C GLU A 196 -9.50 0.20 -15.90
N TYR A 197 -8.28 0.35 -15.34
CA TYR A 197 -7.06 0.74 -16.06
C TYR A 197 -5.98 -0.35 -16.01
N PRO A 198 -6.23 -1.57 -16.52
CA PRO A 198 -5.38 -2.74 -16.30
C PRO A 198 -3.98 -2.65 -16.95
N GLN A 199 -3.72 -1.60 -17.74
CA GLN A 199 -2.41 -1.34 -18.35
C GLN A 199 -1.64 -0.22 -17.65
N ASN A 200 -2.21 0.38 -16.61
CA ASN A 200 -1.62 1.51 -15.90
C ASN A 200 -1.40 1.16 -14.43
N TYR A 201 -0.16 1.18 -14.01
CA TYR A 201 0.26 0.88 -12.64
C TYR A 201 0.91 2.07 -11.92
N ILE A 202 0.85 3.27 -12.50
CA ILE A 202 1.23 4.54 -11.87
C ILE A 202 0.21 5.57 -12.27
N HIS A 203 -0.54 6.08 -11.28
CA HIS A 203 -1.53 7.13 -11.48
C HIS A 203 -1.09 8.40 -10.77
N LYS A 204 -0.93 9.49 -11.53
CA LYS A 204 -0.54 10.80 -11.00
C LYS A 204 -1.74 11.73 -11.02
N PHE A 205 -2.11 12.26 -9.85
CA PHE A 205 -3.23 13.18 -9.71
C PHE A 205 -2.73 14.58 -9.36
N LYS A 206 -3.30 15.55 -10.03
CA LYS A 206 -3.16 16.99 -9.75
C LYS A 206 -4.51 17.67 -9.87
N GLN A 207 -4.70 18.78 -9.16
CA GLN A 207 -5.90 19.57 -9.33
C GLN A 207 -5.86 20.26 -10.71
N GLN A 208 -7.03 20.35 -11.35
CA GLN A 208 -7.20 20.99 -12.64
C GLN A 208 -8.47 21.84 -12.64
N SER A 209 -8.44 23.03 -13.24
CA SER A 209 -9.63 23.85 -13.40
C SER A 209 -10.48 23.38 -14.60
N ASP A 210 -11.78 23.62 -14.53
CA ASP A 210 -12.73 23.39 -15.60
C ASP A 210 -12.52 24.30 -16.83
N THR A 211 -11.88 25.45 -16.60
CA THR A 211 -11.57 26.45 -17.65
C THR A 211 -10.20 26.26 -18.30
N GLY A 212 -9.40 25.28 -17.83
CA GLY A 212 -8.02 25.10 -18.26
C GLY A 212 -7.03 26.09 -17.65
N LEU A 213 -7.45 26.93 -16.70
CA LEU A 213 -6.53 27.79 -15.94
C LEU A 213 -5.60 26.93 -15.10
N GLU A 214 -4.30 27.07 -15.29
CA GLU A 214 -3.28 26.39 -14.50
C GLU A 214 -2.86 27.25 -13.32
N LEU A 215 -3.07 26.73 -12.10
CA LEU A 215 -2.54 27.26 -10.86
C LEU A 215 -1.76 26.13 -10.17
N GLU A 216 -0.62 26.46 -9.59
CA GLU A 216 0.14 25.50 -8.79
C GLU A 216 -0.56 25.29 -7.44
N LEU A 217 -1.48 24.33 -7.40
CA LEU A 217 -2.06 23.81 -6.17
C LEU A 217 -1.13 22.74 -5.63
N LEU A 218 -0.63 22.93 -4.42
CA LEU A 218 0.57 22.29 -3.90
C LEU A 218 0.45 20.79 -3.60
N GLN A 219 -0.76 20.23 -3.57
CA GLN A 219 -1.01 18.82 -3.25
C GLN A 219 -0.93 17.98 -4.52
N LYS A 220 -0.05 16.97 -4.51
CA LYS A 220 0.18 16.04 -5.62
C LYS A 220 0.14 14.61 -5.10
N TYR A 221 -0.49 13.71 -5.86
CA TYR A 221 -0.66 12.31 -5.46
C TYR A 221 -0.09 11.40 -6.53
N VAL A 222 0.54 10.32 -6.07
CA VAL A 222 1.04 9.23 -6.93
C VAL A 222 0.57 7.92 -6.33
N PHE A 223 -0.34 7.23 -7.02
CA PHE A 223 -0.91 5.97 -6.60
C PHE A 223 -0.36 4.84 -7.46
N ILE A 224 0.12 3.79 -6.81
CA ILE A 224 0.82 2.68 -7.43
C ILE A 224 0.12 1.36 -7.05
N PRO A 225 -0.86 0.88 -7.86
CA PRO A 225 -1.49 -0.42 -7.68
C PRO A 225 -0.51 -1.54 -8.11
N LEU A 226 0.14 -2.18 -7.13
CA LEU A 226 1.14 -3.20 -7.36
C LEU A 226 0.55 -4.55 -7.81
N ASP A 227 -0.70 -4.83 -7.47
CA ASP A 227 -1.44 -5.98 -8.00
C ASP A 227 -1.66 -5.87 -9.51
N ILE A 228 -1.97 -4.68 -10.03
CA ILE A 228 -2.04 -4.42 -11.48
C ILE A 228 -0.65 -4.55 -12.11
N PHE A 229 0.39 -3.97 -11.47
CA PHE A 229 1.76 -4.12 -11.95
C PHE A 229 2.16 -5.58 -12.09
N ARG A 230 1.93 -6.41 -11.06
CA ARG A 230 2.21 -7.85 -11.10
C ARG A 230 1.46 -8.57 -12.23
N GLY A 231 0.22 -8.15 -12.51
CA GLY A 231 -0.60 -8.70 -13.60
C GLY A 231 -0.06 -8.39 -15.01
N ILE A 232 0.67 -7.28 -15.19
CA ILE A 232 1.25 -6.88 -16.48
C ILE A 232 2.65 -7.48 -16.66
N TYR A 233 3.34 -7.75 -15.58
CA TYR A 233 4.73 -8.18 -15.61
C TYR A 233 4.87 -9.57 -16.22
N HIS A 234 5.55 -9.66 -17.36
CA HIS A 234 5.87 -10.87 -18.09
C HIS A 234 7.38 -10.96 -18.37
N ASN A 235 8.15 -11.34 -17.36
CA ASN A 235 9.56 -11.80 -17.48
C ASN A 235 10.57 -10.84 -18.15
N ASN A 236 10.34 -9.52 -18.19
CA ASN A 236 11.33 -8.59 -18.73
C ASN A 236 11.16 -7.19 -18.12
N LEU A 237 12.03 -6.83 -17.20
CA LEU A 237 12.12 -5.49 -16.62
C LEU A 237 12.59 -4.50 -17.69
N ARG A 238 11.74 -3.53 -18.04
CA ARG A 238 12.02 -2.57 -19.11
C ARG A 238 12.85 -1.39 -18.64
N ASN A 239 12.78 -1.07 -17.37
CA ASN A 239 13.42 0.11 -16.81
C ASN A 239 13.58 0.00 -15.29
N LYS A 240 14.31 0.94 -14.72
CA LYS A 240 14.62 0.98 -13.28
C LYS A 240 13.40 1.16 -12.39
N THR A 241 12.34 1.84 -12.86
CA THR A 241 11.08 1.96 -12.11
C THR A 241 10.44 0.58 -11.93
N GLU A 242 10.37 -0.21 -12.99
CA GLU A 242 9.83 -1.58 -12.91
C GLU A 242 10.70 -2.46 -12.00
N ALA A 243 12.03 -2.29 -12.00
CA ALA A 243 12.92 -2.99 -11.09
C ALA A 243 12.58 -2.68 -9.61
N TRP A 244 12.36 -1.41 -9.26
CA TRP A 244 11.91 -1.02 -7.94
C TRP A 244 10.54 -1.57 -7.58
N LEU A 245 9.57 -1.50 -8.50
CA LEU A 245 8.24 -2.05 -8.23
C LEU A 245 8.26 -3.57 -8.08
N THR A 246 9.11 -4.27 -8.83
CA THR A 246 9.34 -5.71 -8.67
C THR A 246 9.95 -6.02 -7.30
N PHE A 247 11.01 -5.30 -6.91
CA PHE A 247 11.62 -5.46 -5.59
C PHE A 247 10.60 -5.31 -4.45
N LEU A 248 9.71 -4.33 -4.56
CA LEU A 248 8.70 -4.06 -3.54
C LEU A 248 7.56 -5.08 -3.55
N SER A 249 7.21 -5.69 -4.68
CA SER A 249 5.96 -6.42 -4.84
C SER A 249 6.08 -7.94 -4.99
N THR A 250 7.29 -8.48 -5.21
CA THR A 250 7.46 -9.92 -5.46
C THR A 250 8.05 -10.66 -4.26
N ASP A 251 7.55 -11.87 -4.04
CA ASP A 251 8.14 -12.89 -3.16
C ASP A 251 8.50 -14.18 -3.92
N GLU A 252 8.42 -14.16 -5.26
CA GLU A 252 8.73 -15.28 -6.11
C GLU A 252 10.24 -15.39 -6.35
N PRO A 253 10.90 -16.51 -5.96
CA PRO A 253 12.35 -16.67 -6.07
C PRO A 253 12.90 -16.48 -7.49
N GLU A 254 12.17 -16.95 -8.50
CA GLU A 254 12.57 -16.82 -9.90
C GLU A 254 12.63 -15.37 -10.35
N ILE A 255 11.65 -14.57 -9.96
CA ILE A 255 11.58 -13.15 -10.30
C ILE A 255 12.66 -12.38 -9.55
N ILE A 256 12.93 -12.74 -8.28
CA ILE A 256 14.03 -12.17 -7.50
C ILE A 256 15.38 -12.44 -8.17
N ILE A 257 15.61 -13.67 -8.61
CA ILE A 257 16.85 -14.06 -9.32
C ILE A 257 16.99 -13.26 -10.63
N GLU A 258 15.91 -13.10 -11.36
CA GLU A 258 15.92 -12.32 -12.60
C GLU A 258 16.21 -10.83 -12.30
N LEU A 259 15.57 -10.26 -11.28
CA LEU A 259 15.80 -8.88 -10.85
C LEU A 259 17.27 -8.61 -10.51
N ILE A 260 17.87 -9.44 -9.65
CA ILE A 260 19.28 -9.25 -9.24
C ILE A 260 20.27 -9.56 -10.36
N SER A 261 19.88 -10.33 -11.37
CA SER A 261 20.69 -10.58 -12.57
C SER A 261 20.72 -9.36 -13.49
N GLN A 262 19.58 -8.67 -13.66
CA GLN A 262 19.46 -7.49 -14.52
C GLN A 262 19.90 -6.19 -13.81
N TYR A 263 19.64 -6.10 -12.52
CA TYR A 263 19.92 -4.96 -11.64
C TYR A 263 20.66 -5.42 -10.38
N PRO A 264 21.99 -5.62 -10.46
CA PRO A 264 22.80 -6.21 -9.38
C PRO A 264 22.74 -5.45 -8.05
N GLU A 265 22.45 -4.15 -8.06
CA GLU A 265 22.32 -3.32 -6.86
C GLU A 265 21.18 -3.76 -5.92
N PHE A 266 20.15 -4.43 -6.44
CA PHE A 266 19.09 -5.00 -5.59
C PHE A 266 19.56 -6.21 -4.80
N LYS A 267 20.67 -6.85 -5.21
CA LYS A 267 21.23 -7.99 -4.49
C LYS A 267 21.63 -7.61 -3.07
N GLU A 268 22.27 -6.46 -2.90
CA GLU A 268 22.69 -5.96 -1.58
C GLU A 268 21.49 -5.77 -0.64
N MET A 269 20.37 -5.25 -1.14
CA MET A 269 19.15 -5.09 -0.35
C MET A 269 18.55 -6.44 0.08
N TYR A 270 18.56 -7.45 -0.78
CA TYR A 270 18.15 -8.80 -0.40
C TYR A 270 19.12 -9.44 0.58
N GLU A 271 20.44 -9.20 0.47
CA GLU A 271 21.44 -9.65 1.45
C GLU A 271 21.13 -9.07 2.83
N GLU A 272 20.82 -7.77 2.92
CA GLU A 272 20.42 -7.14 4.18
C GLU A 272 19.15 -7.79 4.78
N ILE A 273 18.13 -8.06 3.95
CA ILE A 273 16.91 -8.75 4.37
C ILE A 273 17.25 -10.13 4.96
N TYR A 274 18.07 -10.94 4.28
CA TYR A 274 18.42 -12.27 4.77
C TYR A 274 19.37 -12.24 5.97
N VAL A 275 20.20 -11.21 6.11
CA VAL A 275 20.96 -10.97 7.35
C VAL A 275 20.01 -10.65 8.52
N MET A 276 18.95 -9.85 8.31
CA MET A 276 17.93 -9.64 9.34
C MET A 276 17.21 -10.95 9.71
N CYS A 277 16.92 -11.80 8.74
CA CYS A 277 16.29 -13.11 8.96
C CYS A 277 17.15 -14.08 9.79
N GLN A 278 18.42 -13.81 10.01
CA GLN A 278 19.25 -14.59 10.94
C GLN A 278 18.86 -14.39 12.41
N ASN A 279 18.28 -13.26 12.76
CA ASN A 279 17.76 -13.01 14.09
C ASN A 279 16.29 -13.43 14.16
N VAL A 280 16.04 -14.69 14.49
CA VAL A 280 14.70 -15.28 14.52
C VAL A 280 13.76 -14.52 15.45
N GLU A 281 14.23 -14.08 16.62
CA GLU A 281 13.40 -13.32 17.56
C GLU A 281 12.93 -11.99 16.96
N LYS A 282 13.85 -11.21 16.38
CA LYS A 282 13.52 -9.92 15.73
C LYS A 282 12.52 -10.11 14.58
N VAL A 283 12.75 -11.10 13.73
CA VAL A 283 11.88 -11.32 12.56
C VAL A 283 10.52 -11.88 12.96
N MET A 284 10.44 -12.74 13.97
CA MET A 284 9.16 -13.20 14.52
C MET A 284 8.36 -12.03 15.13
N GLU A 285 9.03 -11.08 15.79
CA GLU A 285 8.37 -9.88 16.29
C GLU A 285 7.83 -9.00 15.15
N MET A 286 8.62 -8.81 14.10
CA MET A 286 8.23 -8.07 12.89
C MET A 286 7.02 -8.73 12.22
N PHE A 287 7.06 -10.04 12.02
CA PHE A 287 5.98 -10.82 11.40
C PHE A 287 4.70 -10.81 12.23
N SER A 288 4.79 -10.96 13.56
CA SER A 288 3.62 -10.87 14.45
C SER A 288 2.95 -9.48 14.39
N LYS A 289 3.74 -8.40 14.35
CA LYS A 289 3.20 -7.04 14.20
C LYS A 289 2.49 -6.87 12.87
N GLU A 290 3.03 -7.46 11.80
CA GLU A 290 2.42 -7.44 10.48
C GLU A 290 1.08 -8.17 10.45
N LEU A 291 0.98 -9.37 11.05
CA LEU A 291 -0.27 -10.12 11.16
C LEU A 291 -1.35 -9.31 11.89
N ILE A 292 -1.01 -8.68 13.01
CA ILE A 292 -1.93 -7.81 13.75
C ILE A 292 -2.39 -6.63 12.89
N GLN A 293 -1.50 -6.06 12.09
CA GLN A 293 -1.82 -4.95 11.19
C GLN A 293 -2.75 -5.39 10.06
N LEU A 294 -2.51 -6.56 9.49
CA LEU A 294 -3.38 -7.16 8.47
C LEU A 294 -4.78 -7.42 9.00
N ASP A 295 -4.91 -7.98 10.20
CA ASP A 295 -6.21 -8.21 10.84
C ASP A 295 -6.98 -6.90 11.05
N ARG A 296 -6.31 -5.87 11.57
CA ARG A 296 -6.92 -4.55 11.77
C ARG A 296 -7.37 -3.92 10.45
N ASN A 297 -6.54 -4.00 9.42
CA ASN A 297 -6.85 -3.46 8.11
C ASN A 297 -8.04 -4.19 7.49
N THR A 298 -8.10 -5.52 7.64
CA THR A 298 -9.21 -6.34 7.16
C THR A 298 -10.52 -5.96 7.85
N VAL A 299 -10.52 -5.81 9.17
CA VAL A 299 -11.69 -5.38 9.94
C VAL A 299 -12.15 -3.99 9.50
N GLN A 300 -11.22 -3.05 9.34
CA GLN A 300 -11.56 -1.70 8.89
C GLN A 300 -12.15 -1.70 7.48
N TYR A 301 -11.58 -2.47 6.56
CA TYR A 301 -12.10 -2.65 5.22
C TYR A 301 -13.55 -3.20 5.23
N MET A 302 -13.81 -4.22 6.05
CA MET A 302 -15.17 -4.78 6.20
C MET A 302 -16.15 -3.76 6.77
N ILE A 303 -15.72 -2.92 7.71
CA ILE A 303 -16.54 -1.83 8.26
C ILE A 303 -16.89 -0.82 7.15
N ASP A 304 -15.91 -0.41 6.37
CA ASP A 304 -16.09 0.53 5.27
C ASP A 304 -17.03 -0.02 4.19
N GLU A 305 -16.91 -1.30 3.79
CA GLU A 305 -17.85 -1.97 2.85
C GLU A 305 -19.27 -2.03 3.39
N MET A 306 -19.42 -2.37 4.68
CA MET A 306 -20.74 -2.38 5.30
C MET A 306 -21.35 -0.99 5.33
N GLN A 307 -20.56 0.05 5.60
CA GLN A 307 -21.04 1.43 5.60
C GLN A 307 -21.48 1.87 4.19
N GLU A 308 -20.72 1.58 3.16
CA GLU A 308 -21.14 1.82 1.76
C GLU A 308 -22.46 1.14 1.42
N THR A 309 -22.61 -0.11 1.85
CA THR A 309 -23.83 -0.88 1.65
C THR A 309 -25.03 -0.21 2.34
N ILE A 310 -24.85 0.22 3.59
CA ILE A 310 -25.88 0.93 4.37
C ILE A 310 -26.27 2.24 3.66
N ASP A 311 -25.30 3.02 3.22
CA ASP A 311 -25.55 4.31 2.56
C ASP A 311 -26.27 4.11 1.21
N SER A 312 -25.89 3.10 0.43
CA SER A 312 -26.58 2.73 -0.81
C SER A 312 -28.03 2.27 -0.56
N GLN A 313 -28.25 1.43 0.45
CA GLN A 313 -29.58 1.00 0.84
C GLN A 313 -30.45 2.17 1.32
N LYS A 314 -29.88 3.07 2.09
CA LYS A 314 -30.56 4.28 2.56
C LYS A 314 -31.00 5.18 1.40
N ALA A 315 -30.12 5.43 0.43
CA ALA A 315 -30.46 6.17 -0.78
C ALA A 315 -31.62 5.50 -1.57
N THR A 316 -31.57 4.17 -1.68
CA THR A 316 -32.64 3.40 -2.32
C THR A 316 -33.97 3.52 -1.58
N ILE A 317 -33.95 3.42 -0.26
CA ILE A 317 -35.13 3.59 0.59
C ILE A 317 -35.72 5.00 0.45
N ASP A 318 -34.89 6.03 0.41
CA ASP A 318 -35.36 7.42 0.26
C ASP A 318 -35.99 7.63 -1.12
N THR A 319 -35.41 7.10 -2.19
CA THR A 319 -36.02 7.11 -3.52
C THR A 319 -37.36 6.39 -3.54
N GLN A 320 -37.44 5.19 -2.93
CA GLN A 320 -38.70 4.44 -2.86
C GLN A 320 -39.79 5.16 -2.04
N LYS A 321 -39.42 5.88 -1.00
CA LYS A 321 -40.37 6.71 -0.23
C LYS A 321 -40.95 7.83 -1.10
N GLU A 322 -40.12 8.54 -1.86
CA GLU A 322 -40.55 9.59 -2.78
C GLU A 322 -41.49 9.05 -3.84
N GLU A 323 -41.16 7.91 -4.45
CA GLU A 323 -42.03 7.23 -5.42
C GLU A 323 -43.36 6.81 -4.81
N LEU A 324 -43.38 6.29 -3.58
CA LEU A 324 -44.55 5.88 -2.86
C LEU A 324 -45.44 7.08 -2.53
N GLU A 325 -44.89 8.20 -2.11
CA GLU A 325 -45.63 9.43 -1.85
C GLU A 325 -46.27 9.98 -3.13
N ALA A 326 -45.52 9.99 -4.22
CA ALA A 326 -46.01 10.40 -5.54
C ALA A 326 -47.14 9.46 -6.04
N ALA A 327 -47.06 8.15 -5.81
CA ALA A 327 -48.08 7.20 -6.14
C ALA A 327 -49.34 7.40 -5.28
N ARG A 328 -49.20 7.65 -3.98
CA ARG A 328 -50.31 7.97 -3.08
C ARG A 328 -51.03 9.24 -3.47
N HIS A 329 -50.29 10.27 -3.88
CA HIS A 329 -50.88 11.51 -4.36
C HIS A 329 -51.73 11.28 -5.62
N ARG A 330 -51.18 10.57 -6.62
CA ARG A 330 -51.93 10.19 -7.82
C ARG A 330 -53.21 9.37 -7.54
N LEU A 331 -53.13 8.43 -6.61
CA LEU A 331 -54.30 7.66 -6.20
C LEU A 331 -55.40 8.53 -5.55
N ARG A 332 -55.03 9.52 -4.73
CA ARG A 332 -56.01 10.49 -4.17
C ARG A 332 -56.66 11.30 -5.25
N GLU A 333 -55.90 11.86 -6.17
CA GLU A 333 -56.45 12.64 -7.31
C GLU A 333 -57.38 11.80 -8.16
N MET A 334 -57.06 10.52 -8.40
CA MET A 334 -57.92 9.60 -9.14
C MET A 334 -59.20 9.29 -8.38
N ALA A 335 -59.13 9.09 -7.07
CA ALA A 335 -60.34 8.86 -6.22
C ALA A 335 -61.27 10.07 -6.21
N GLU A 336 -60.71 11.29 -6.08
CA GLU A 336 -61.49 12.54 -6.14
C GLU A 336 -62.20 12.72 -7.50
N LYS A 337 -61.51 12.39 -8.59
CA LYS A 337 -62.11 12.43 -9.94
C LYS A 337 -63.22 11.41 -10.13
N LEU A 338 -63.08 10.22 -9.56
CA LEU A 338 -64.12 9.19 -9.58
C LEU A 338 -65.36 9.63 -8.80
N GLU A 339 -65.21 10.18 -7.61
CA GLU A 339 -66.31 10.73 -6.83
C GLU A 339 -67.06 11.87 -7.58
N GLN A 340 -66.33 12.77 -8.24
CA GLN A 340 -66.94 13.82 -9.06
C GLN A 340 -67.73 13.27 -10.25
N LEU A 341 -67.23 12.22 -10.92
CA LEU A 341 -67.93 11.57 -12.02
C LEU A 341 -69.18 10.83 -11.56
N GLU A 342 -69.16 10.19 -10.42
CA GLU A 342 -70.35 9.51 -9.81
C GLU A 342 -71.43 10.51 -9.37
N GLN A 343 -71.05 11.69 -8.87
CA GLN A 343 -71.97 12.77 -8.52
C GLN A 343 -72.61 13.43 -9.74
N ASN A 344 -71.92 13.51 -10.88
CA ASN A 344 -72.46 14.05 -12.12
C ASN A 344 -73.34 13.09 -12.93
N GLN A 345 -73.39 11.81 -12.56
CA GLN A 345 -74.26 10.80 -13.15
C GLN A 345 -75.58 10.57 -12.38
N LYS A 346 -75.78 11.22 -11.26
CA LYS A 346 -77.00 11.27 -10.47
C LYS A 346 -77.79 12.54 -10.77
#